data_e9c80740ada102a70fe9d174c4e07ca9
#
_entry.id   e9c80740ada102a70fe9d174c4e07ca9
#
_cell.length_a   1.000
_cell.length_b   1.000
_cell.length_c   1.000
_cell.angle_alpha   90.00
_cell.angle_beta   90.00
_cell.angle_gamma   90.00
#
_symmetry.space_group_name_H-M   'P 1'
#
loop_
_entity.id
_entity.type
_entity.pdbx_description
1 polymer ?
#
loop_
_entity_poly.entity_id
_entity_poly.type
_entity_poly.pdbx_seq_one_letter_code
_entity_poly.pdbx_strand_id
1 'polypeptide(L)'
;MLCVDRAKQVYGAEHVNVQPYSGSPANQAVYVGLASPGDVIMGLSLAHGGHLTHGDKVSISGSHYTPVQYGVRQEDGEIDYEQVESLAKEHKPKLLFCGATAYPRVVDFERFAAIGKSVGAIVVADIAHISGLVAA
;
A
#
# COMPACT_ATOMS: atom_id res chain seq x y z
N MET A 1 -20.46 -15.33 8.23
CA MET A 1 -21.24 -14.75 7.10
C MET A 1 -20.56 -15.15 5.81
N LEU A 2 -21.33 -15.62 4.82
CA LEU A 2 -20.81 -16.28 3.60
C LEU A 2 -19.68 -15.51 2.88
N CYS A 3 -19.81 -14.19 2.71
CA CYS A 3 -18.79 -13.38 2.04
C CYS A 3 -17.46 -13.32 2.82
N VAL A 4 -17.52 -13.13 4.13
CA VAL A 4 -16.33 -13.13 5.00
C VAL A 4 -15.64 -14.50 4.96
N ASP A 5 -16.43 -15.58 5.08
CA ASP A 5 -15.87 -16.94 5.12
C ASP A 5 -15.19 -17.31 3.79
N ARG A 6 -15.80 -16.91 2.67
CA ARG A 6 -15.19 -17.10 1.35
C ARG A 6 -13.94 -16.28 1.13
N ALA A 7 -13.92 -15.02 1.55
CA ALA A 7 -12.74 -14.17 1.43
C ALA A 7 -11.58 -14.71 2.30
N LYS A 8 -11.87 -15.22 3.50
CA LYS A 8 -10.85 -15.90 4.32
C LYS A 8 -10.26 -17.12 3.61
N GLN A 9 -11.11 -17.93 2.99
CA GLN A 9 -10.65 -19.11 2.26
C GLN A 9 -9.81 -18.76 1.03
N VAL A 10 -10.24 -17.74 0.27
CA VAL A 10 -9.55 -17.31 -0.97
C VAL A 10 -8.17 -16.73 -0.68
N TYR A 11 -8.05 -15.90 0.36
CA TYR A 11 -6.80 -15.16 0.64
C TYR A 11 -6.01 -15.73 1.83
N GLY A 12 -6.47 -16.80 2.48
CA GLY A 12 -5.82 -17.33 3.68
C GLY A 12 -5.78 -16.35 4.84
N ALA A 13 -6.70 -15.35 4.88
CA ALA A 13 -6.66 -14.27 5.84
C ALA A 13 -7.30 -14.68 7.18
N GLU A 14 -6.68 -14.32 8.30
CA GLU A 14 -7.23 -14.55 9.65
C GLU A 14 -8.45 -13.68 9.92
N HIS A 15 -8.42 -12.42 9.46
CA HIS A 15 -9.47 -11.43 9.64
C HIS A 15 -9.86 -10.81 8.31
N VAL A 16 -11.16 -10.61 8.09
CA VAL A 16 -11.69 -10.02 6.86
C VAL A 16 -12.81 -9.03 7.19
N ASN A 17 -12.76 -7.87 6.56
CA ASN A 17 -13.83 -6.90 6.53
C ASN A 17 -14.29 -6.70 5.08
N VAL A 18 -15.56 -6.97 4.81
CA VAL A 18 -16.18 -6.85 3.48
C VAL A 18 -17.16 -5.68 3.37
N GLN A 19 -17.12 -4.75 4.32
CA GLN A 19 -18.02 -3.59 4.35
C GLN A 19 -17.63 -2.46 3.36
N PRO A 20 -16.34 -2.19 3.09
CA PRO A 20 -15.99 -1.17 2.11
C PRO A 20 -16.58 -1.49 0.74
N TYR A 21 -17.20 -0.51 0.11
CA TYR A 21 -17.85 -0.66 -1.19
C TYR A 21 -16.90 -0.44 -2.39
N SER A 22 -15.69 0.04 -2.13
CA SER A 22 -14.63 0.19 -3.14
C SER A 22 -13.24 0.29 -2.49
N GLY A 23 -12.18 0.31 -3.31
CA GLY A 23 -10.79 0.37 -2.82
C GLY A 23 -10.48 1.65 -2.03
N SER A 24 -10.97 2.81 -2.47
CA SER A 24 -10.70 4.06 -1.75
C SER A 24 -11.25 4.07 -0.31
N PRO A 25 -12.51 3.69 -0.04
CA PRO A 25 -12.98 3.54 1.34
C PRO A 25 -12.26 2.44 2.13
N ALA A 26 -11.79 1.36 1.47
CA ALA A 26 -11.00 0.33 2.12
C ALA A 26 -9.66 0.92 2.62
N ASN A 27 -8.95 1.66 1.77
CA ASN A 27 -7.72 2.33 2.15
C ASN A 27 -7.96 3.41 3.22
N GLN A 28 -9.07 4.16 3.16
CA GLN A 28 -9.44 5.11 4.20
C GLN A 28 -9.67 4.43 5.56
N ALA A 29 -10.31 3.27 5.57
CA ALA A 29 -10.50 2.50 6.80
C ALA A 29 -9.17 2.06 7.41
N VAL A 30 -8.18 1.68 6.58
CA VAL A 30 -6.81 1.38 7.03
C VAL A 30 -6.16 2.61 7.67
N TYR A 31 -6.24 3.77 7.02
CA TYR A 31 -5.69 5.01 7.56
C TYR A 31 -6.31 5.36 8.92
N VAL A 32 -7.64 5.40 8.99
CA VAL A 32 -8.35 5.75 10.23
C VAL A 32 -8.09 4.75 11.35
N GLY A 33 -7.93 3.46 11.02
CA GLY A 33 -7.72 2.40 12.00
C GLY A 33 -6.29 2.29 12.52
N LEU A 34 -5.30 2.70 11.74
CA LEU A 34 -3.89 2.38 12.01
C LEU A 34 -2.96 3.60 12.07
N ALA A 35 -3.43 4.79 11.68
CA ALA A 35 -2.65 6.01 11.68
C ALA A 35 -3.44 7.19 12.25
N SER A 36 -2.73 8.22 12.70
CA SER A 36 -3.28 9.50 13.14
C SER A 36 -3.04 10.59 12.09
N PRO A 37 -3.90 11.61 11.99
CA PRO A 37 -3.63 12.75 11.13
C PRO A 37 -2.23 13.34 11.38
N GLY A 38 -1.48 13.58 10.29
CA GLY A 38 -0.10 14.04 10.34
C GLY A 38 0.96 12.94 10.36
N ASP A 39 0.61 11.68 10.64
CA ASP A 39 1.55 10.57 10.55
C ASP A 39 2.12 10.45 9.13
N VAL A 40 3.38 10.00 9.06
CA VAL A 40 4.03 9.74 7.77
C VAL A 40 3.45 8.46 7.16
N ILE A 41 3.03 8.57 5.92
CA ILE A 41 2.60 7.46 5.08
C ILE A 41 3.47 7.39 3.82
N MET A 42 3.71 6.21 3.32
CA MET A 42 4.58 6.03 2.15
C MET A 42 3.90 5.14 1.10
N GLY A 43 3.99 5.52 -0.18
CA GLY A 43 3.36 4.77 -1.27
C GLY A 43 3.96 5.10 -2.63
N LEU A 44 3.60 4.30 -3.65
CA LEU A 44 4.04 4.54 -5.03
C LEU A 44 3.40 5.81 -5.58
N SER A 45 4.22 6.66 -6.18
CA SER A 45 3.78 7.89 -6.85
C SER A 45 2.72 7.60 -7.92
N LEU A 46 1.71 8.46 -8.00
CA LEU A 46 0.67 8.39 -9.03
C LEU A 46 1.26 8.39 -10.45
N ALA A 47 2.29 9.23 -10.68
CA ALA A 47 2.98 9.32 -11.96
C ALA A 47 3.72 8.02 -12.36
N HIS A 48 4.00 7.16 -11.39
CA HIS A 48 4.68 5.89 -11.60
C HIS A 48 3.75 4.67 -11.46
N GLY A 49 2.44 4.90 -11.56
CA GLY A 49 1.43 3.85 -11.53
C GLY A 49 0.78 3.59 -10.17
N GLY A 50 1.05 4.42 -9.16
CA GLY A 50 0.38 4.37 -7.87
C GLY A 50 -1.11 4.72 -7.93
N HIS A 51 -1.76 4.76 -6.79
CA HIS A 51 -3.14 5.15 -6.66
C HIS A 51 -3.27 6.50 -5.92
N LEU A 52 -4.34 7.27 -6.20
CA LEU A 52 -4.63 8.53 -5.50
C LEU A 52 -4.59 8.39 -3.98
N THR A 53 -5.11 7.29 -3.46
CA THR A 53 -5.15 7.01 -2.02
C THR A 53 -3.81 6.58 -1.41
N HIS A 54 -2.73 6.54 -2.18
CA HIS A 54 -1.38 6.25 -1.68
C HIS A 54 -0.58 7.54 -1.39
N GLY A 55 -1.24 8.62 -1.02
CA GLY A 55 -0.61 9.88 -0.62
C GLY A 55 -0.60 10.98 -1.68
N ASP A 56 -1.41 10.87 -2.73
CA ASP A 56 -1.53 11.95 -3.70
C ASP A 56 -2.21 13.18 -3.09
N LYS A 57 -1.73 14.37 -3.47
CA LYS A 57 -2.14 15.68 -2.90
C LYS A 57 -3.64 15.97 -2.99
N VAL A 58 -4.31 15.43 -4.01
CA VAL A 58 -5.75 15.66 -4.23
C VAL A 58 -6.63 14.70 -3.45
N SER A 59 -6.04 13.74 -2.76
CA SER A 59 -6.77 12.74 -1.96
C SER A 59 -6.74 13.07 -0.46
N ILE A 60 -7.64 12.43 0.29
CA ILE A 60 -7.64 12.50 1.77
C ILE A 60 -6.28 12.05 2.33
N SER A 61 -5.67 11.04 1.73
CA SER A 61 -4.37 10.53 2.18
C SER A 61 -3.25 11.58 2.07
N GLY A 62 -3.27 12.40 1.01
CA GLY A 62 -2.28 13.46 0.84
C GLY A 62 -2.57 14.74 1.61
N SER A 63 -3.84 14.98 2.01
CA SER A 63 -4.24 16.19 2.73
C SER A 63 -4.25 16.05 4.25
N HIS A 64 -4.44 14.83 4.79
CA HIS A 64 -4.53 14.58 6.23
C HIS A 64 -3.29 13.93 6.83
N TYR A 65 -2.44 13.33 6.01
CA TYR A 65 -1.20 12.66 6.41
C TYR A 65 0.00 13.33 5.78
N THR A 66 1.20 12.94 6.19
CA THR A 66 2.46 13.40 5.59
C THR A 66 2.91 12.38 4.56
N PRO A 67 2.62 12.57 3.26
CA PRO A 67 2.93 11.59 2.24
C PRO A 67 4.39 11.65 1.81
N VAL A 68 5.03 10.50 1.75
CA VAL A 68 6.32 10.26 1.10
C VAL A 68 6.10 9.32 -0.07
N GLN A 69 6.55 9.68 -1.26
CA GLN A 69 6.31 8.89 -2.45
C GLN A 69 7.61 8.30 -2.99
N TYR A 70 7.60 7.01 -3.29
CA TYR A 70 8.68 6.34 -4.01
C TYR A 70 8.29 6.16 -5.48
N GLY A 71 9.26 5.79 -6.30
CA GLY A 71 9.09 5.67 -7.74
C GLY A 71 9.56 4.35 -8.31
N VAL A 72 9.64 4.34 -9.64
CA VAL A 72 10.24 3.27 -10.42
C VAL A 72 11.56 3.73 -11.02
N ARG A 73 12.47 2.82 -11.28
CA ARG A 73 13.72 3.08 -11.98
C ARG A 73 13.44 3.44 -13.44
N GLN A 74 14.19 4.38 -13.98
CA GLN A 74 14.00 4.86 -15.36
C GLN A 74 14.45 3.83 -16.40
N GLU A 75 15.45 3.03 -16.06
CA GLU A 75 16.08 2.07 -16.98
C GLU A 75 15.21 0.85 -17.29
N ASP A 76 14.39 0.38 -16.37
CA ASP A 76 13.61 -0.86 -16.53
C ASP A 76 12.13 -0.72 -16.11
N GLY A 77 11.78 0.39 -15.48
CA GLY A 77 10.42 0.63 -14.97
C GLY A 77 10.05 -0.24 -13.78
N GLU A 78 11.00 -0.87 -13.10
CA GLU A 78 10.75 -1.60 -11.87
C GLU A 78 10.75 -0.67 -10.65
N ILE A 79 10.01 -1.05 -9.61
CA ILE A 79 10.02 -0.33 -8.33
C ILE A 79 11.46 -0.19 -7.84
N ASP A 80 11.85 1.04 -7.50
CA ASP A 80 13.17 1.32 -6.92
C ASP A 80 13.16 0.96 -5.43
N TYR A 81 13.42 -0.31 -5.14
CA TYR A 81 13.44 -0.81 -3.75
C TYR A 81 14.54 -0.21 -2.88
N GLU A 82 15.63 0.26 -3.48
CA GLU A 82 16.70 0.96 -2.75
C GLU A 82 16.21 2.33 -2.31
N GLN A 83 15.48 3.02 -3.19
CA GLN A 83 14.80 4.27 -2.84
C GLN A 83 13.75 4.03 -1.75
N VAL A 84 12.92 2.96 -1.87
CA VAL A 84 11.93 2.60 -0.85
C VAL A 84 12.60 2.42 0.52
N GLU A 85 13.69 1.67 0.58
CA GLU A 85 14.41 1.41 1.83
C GLU A 85 15.04 2.68 2.41
N SER A 86 15.66 3.50 1.56
CA SER A 86 16.28 4.77 1.97
C SER A 86 15.24 5.74 2.55
N LEU A 87 14.13 5.96 1.83
CA LEU A 87 13.05 6.82 2.27
C LEU A 87 12.37 6.30 3.55
N ALA A 88 12.20 4.98 3.66
CA ALA A 88 11.62 4.37 4.85
C ALA A 88 12.51 4.59 6.09
N LYS A 89 13.83 4.46 5.95
CA LYS A 89 14.78 4.73 7.04
C LYS A 89 14.81 6.21 7.45
N GLU A 90 14.74 7.11 6.47
CA GLU A 90 14.75 8.55 6.69
C GLU A 90 13.46 9.05 7.37
N HIS A 91 12.33 8.68 6.81
CA HIS A 91 11.03 9.23 7.20
C HIS A 91 10.26 8.40 8.22
N LYS A 92 10.65 7.12 8.43
CA LYS A 92 10.02 6.19 9.39
C LYS A 92 8.48 6.19 9.29
N PRO A 93 7.92 5.82 8.14
CA PRO A 93 6.49 5.89 7.91
C PRO A 93 5.72 5.00 8.90
N LYS A 94 4.54 5.44 9.31
CA LYS A 94 3.59 4.63 10.06
C LYS A 94 3.00 3.53 9.20
N LEU A 95 2.66 3.87 7.94
CA LEU A 95 2.12 2.96 6.94
C LEU A 95 2.99 2.99 5.68
N LEU A 96 3.36 1.81 5.20
CA LEU A 96 4.05 1.60 3.93
C LEU A 96 3.12 0.84 2.98
N PHE A 97 2.53 1.57 2.02
CA PHE A 97 1.69 0.98 0.98
C PHE A 97 2.56 0.37 -0.12
N CYS A 98 2.29 -0.89 -0.45
CA CYS A 98 2.81 -1.57 -1.62
C CYS A 98 1.64 -2.05 -2.50
N GLY A 99 1.77 -1.88 -3.80
CA GLY A 99 0.69 -2.11 -4.75
C GLY A 99 0.48 -0.90 -5.65
N ALA A 100 -0.28 -1.08 -6.69
CA ALA A 100 -0.40 -0.09 -7.75
C ALA A 100 -1.70 -0.24 -8.54
N THR A 101 -2.08 0.82 -9.25
CA THR A 101 -3.15 0.80 -10.25
C THR A 101 -2.63 0.41 -11.62
N ALA A 102 -1.44 0.89 -11.99
CA ALA A 102 -0.90 0.79 -13.34
C ALA A 102 0.60 0.41 -13.34
N TYR A 103 0.93 -0.65 -12.63
CA TYR A 103 2.29 -1.21 -12.58
C TYR A 103 2.27 -2.64 -13.14
N PRO A 104 2.86 -2.89 -14.33
CA PRO A 104 2.72 -4.15 -15.04
C PRO A 104 3.82 -5.18 -14.70
N ARG A 105 4.55 -4.98 -13.63
CA ARG A 105 5.61 -5.87 -13.16
C ARG A 105 5.19 -6.58 -11.87
N VAL A 106 5.95 -7.61 -11.49
CA VAL A 106 5.74 -8.30 -10.22
C VAL A 106 6.14 -7.39 -9.05
N VAL A 107 5.29 -7.31 -8.03
CA VAL A 107 5.61 -6.63 -6.78
C VAL A 107 6.27 -7.62 -5.83
N ASP A 108 7.45 -7.29 -5.34
CA ASP A 108 8.15 -8.08 -4.32
C ASP A 108 7.62 -7.71 -2.92
N PHE A 109 6.56 -8.40 -2.51
CA PHE A 109 5.94 -8.17 -1.20
C PHE A 109 6.84 -8.58 -0.04
N GLU A 110 7.73 -9.57 -0.22
CA GLU A 110 8.69 -9.99 0.82
C GLU A 110 9.69 -8.87 1.11
N ARG A 111 10.18 -8.21 0.07
CA ARG A 111 11.09 -7.07 0.22
C ARG A 111 10.41 -5.90 0.90
N PHE A 112 9.15 -5.59 0.56
CA PHE A 112 8.37 -4.58 1.29
C PHE A 112 8.16 -4.94 2.76
N ALA A 113 7.85 -6.20 3.06
CA ALA A 113 7.68 -6.67 4.43
C ALA A 113 8.98 -6.54 5.23
N ALA A 114 10.14 -6.88 4.64
CA ALA A 114 11.44 -6.72 5.26
C ALA A 114 11.77 -5.25 5.56
N ILE A 115 11.54 -4.35 4.58
CA ILE A 115 11.73 -2.91 4.75
C ILE A 115 10.82 -2.37 5.85
N GLY A 116 9.52 -2.66 5.80
CA GLY A 116 8.58 -2.22 6.82
C GLY A 116 8.98 -2.68 8.22
N LYS A 117 9.35 -3.95 8.37
CA LYS A 117 9.84 -4.50 9.64
C LYS A 117 11.08 -3.77 10.17
N SER A 118 12.02 -3.40 9.29
CA SER A 118 13.26 -2.74 9.68
C SER A 118 13.07 -1.36 10.30
N VAL A 119 11.97 -0.68 9.97
CA VAL A 119 11.65 0.69 10.44
C VAL A 119 10.42 0.75 11.36
N GLY A 120 9.78 -0.40 11.63
CA GLY A 120 8.57 -0.48 12.45
C GLY A 120 7.31 0.02 11.75
N ALA A 121 7.30 0.07 10.42
CA ALA A 121 6.13 0.43 9.62
C ALA A 121 5.17 -0.75 9.46
N ILE A 122 3.86 -0.46 9.43
CA ILE A 122 2.85 -1.43 9.02
C ILE A 122 2.80 -1.44 7.49
N VAL A 123 3.04 -2.61 6.89
CA VAL A 123 2.96 -2.77 5.44
C VAL A 123 1.52 -3.05 5.03
N VAL A 124 1.03 -2.31 4.04
CA VAL A 124 -0.31 -2.43 3.48
C VAL A 124 -0.20 -2.81 2.02
N ALA A 125 -0.60 -4.02 1.67
CA ALA A 125 -0.61 -4.49 0.29
C ALA A 125 -1.95 -4.13 -0.37
N ASP A 126 -1.96 -3.11 -1.23
CA ASP A 126 -3.12 -2.81 -2.07
C ASP A 126 -3.07 -3.68 -3.33
N ILE A 127 -3.77 -4.80 -3.25
CA ILE A 127 -3.83 -5.79 -4.33
C ILE A 127 -5.11 -5.68 -5.18
N ALA A 128 -5.84 -4.56 -5.11
CA ALA A 128 -7.14 -4.38 -5.75
C ALA A 128 -7.14 -4.77 -7.23
N HIS A 129 -6.08 -4.41 -7.97
CA HIS A 129 -5.97 -4.71 -9.40
C HIS A 129 -5.37 -6.08 -9.73
N ILE A 130 -4.75 -6.75 -8.76
CA ILE A 130 -4.07 -8.05 -8.95
C ILE A 130 -4.60 -9.13 -8.01
N SER A 131 -5.71 -8.89 -7.32
CA SER A 131 -6.22 -9.77 -6.27
C SER A 131 -6.47 -11.21 -6.75
N GLY A 132 -6.96 -11.38 -7.98
CA GLY A 132 -7.14 -12.70 -8.58
C GLY A 132 -5.83 -13.44 -8.85
N LEU A 133 -4.77 -12.72 -9.23
CA LEU A 133 -3.44 -13.28 -9.45
C LEU A 133 -2.77 -13.67 -8.12
N VAL A 134 -2.98 -12.87 -7.09
CA VAL A 134 -2.44 -13.16 -5.74
C VAL A 134 -3.13 -14.35 -5.10
N ALA A 135 -4.42 -14.57 -5.40
CA ALA A 135 -5.20 -15.68 -4.85
C ALA A 135 -5.00 -17.01 -5.59
N ALA A 136 -4.44 -17.00 -6.82
CA ALA A 136 -4.24 -18.19 -7.64
C ALA A 136 -2.94 -18.91 -7.33
#